data_7164996eae3190a9b7b1c231a799e7b3
#
_entry.id   7164996eae3190a9b7b1c231a799e7b3
#
_cell.length_a   1.000
_cell.length_b   1.000
_cell.length_c   1.000
_cell.angle_alpha   90.00
_cell.angle_beta   90.00
_cell.angle_gamma   90.00
#
_symmetry.space_group_name_H-M   'P 1'
#
loop_
_entity.id
_entity.type
_entity.pdbx_description
1 polymer ?
#
loop_
_entity_poly.entity_id
_entity_poly.type
_entity_poly.pdbx_seq_one_letter_code
_entity_poly.pdbx_strand_id
1 'polypeptide(L)'
;ESISADIKSLSDSVTAGFDKTSKTGEYAQSLLDAENMANTIRREMNLFKRQSYLRKLYFHPGEREALAKLFSDAMNREDSAQRFSALISGLESRNTVSDIIHRMGMIADGNKSLQDVYTQREQEEFVRMNDEFSSKIVKLNDNLYYYNGYYLPVNQFDSSVFFTRYGIDKLTTLDSVRNKHIIDAGGYVGDTALLFSSYTDKNIHVFEASPSNMDIIRETIRLNHLDNIVPVSKALGEKSGTATFSLGERNSCNSLVERPGYNYPD
;
A
#
# COMPACT_ATOMS: atom_id res chain seq x y z
N GLU A 1 -12.29 18.09 -10.43
CA GLU A 1 -13.76 18.22 -10.26
C GLU A 1 -14.23 19.66 -10.48
N SER A 2 -13.54 20.70 -10.01
CA SER A 2 -13.92 22.10 -10.16
C SER A 2 -13.99 22.56 -11.64
N ILE A 3 -12.94 22.30 -12.43
CA ILE A 3 -12.85 22.72 -13.86
C ILE A 3 -13.93 22.05 -14.71
N SER A 4 -14.29 20.79 -14.44
CA SER A 4 -15.33 20.05 -15.17
C SER A 4 -16.73 20.60 -14.84
N ALA A 5 -16.98 21.00 -13.61
CA ALA A 5 -18.24 21.62 -13.19
C ALA A 5 -18.39 23.04 -13.78
N ASP A 6 -17.32 23.81 -13.84
CA ASP A 6 -17.31 25.15 -14.40
C ASP A 6 -17.51 25.14 -15.92
N ILE A 7 -16.88 24.17 -16.63
CA ILE A 7 -17.09 23.99 -18.09
C ILE A 7 -18.52 23.52 -18.37
N LYS A 8 -19.09 22.64 -17.56
CA LYS A 8 -20.47 22.19 -17.72
C LYS A 8 -21.46 23.33 -17.46
N SER A 9 -21.26 24.12 -16.43
CA SER A 9 -22.09 25.30 -16.14
C SER A 9 -22.02 26.35 -17.26
N LEU A 10 -20.84 26.57 -17.84
CA LEU A 10 -20.66 27.43 -19.02
C LEU A 10 -21.37 26.87 -20.26
N SER A 11 -21.25 25.56 -20.52
CA SER A 11 -21.90 24.86 -21.62
C SER A 11 -23.43 24.93 -21.49
N ASP A 12 -23.96 24.65 -20.30
CA ASP A 12 -25.42 24.72 -20.05
C ASP A 12 -25.95 26.14 -20.18
N SER A 13 -25.20 27.16 -19.76
CA SER A 13 -25.55 28.59 -19.89
C SER A 13 -25.50 29.07 -21.35
N VAL A 14 -24.54 28.59 -22.13
CA VAL A 14 -24.37 28.89 -23.54
C VAL A 14 -25.48 28.22 -24.37
N THR A 15 -25.83 26.97 -24.06
CA THR A 15 -26.86 26.23 -24.80
C THR A 15 -28.27 26.74 -24.56
N ALA A 16 -28.54 27.28 -23.36
CA ALA A 16 -29.89 27.80 -23.02
C ALA A 16 -30.22 29.16 -23.65
N GLY A 17 -29.23 29.88 -24.19
CA GLY A 17 -29.40 31.25 -24.67
C GLY A 17 -29.30 31.49 -26.19
N PHE A 18 -29.03 30.47 -27.03
CA PHE A 18 -28.71 30.70 -28.42
C PHE A 18 -29.55 29.88 -29.43
N ASP A 19 -29.99 30.58 -30.45
CA ASP A 19 -30.69 29.99 -31.62
C ASP A 19 -29.68 29.13 -32.45
N LYS A 20 -30.07 27.88 -32.75
CA LYS A 20 -29.27 26.89 -33.47
C LYS A 20 -28.88 27.29 -34.89
N THR A 21 -29.42 28.39 -35.42
CA THR A 21 -29.17 28.89 -36.78
C THR A 21 -28.08 29.98 -36.86
N SER A 22 -27.53 30.40 -35.73
CA SER A 22 -26.48 31.43 -35.69
C SER A 22 -25.06 30.82 -35.56
N LYS A 23 -24.03 31.58 -35.99
CA LYS A 23 -22.61 31.22 -35.79
C LYS A 23 -22.31 30.84 -34.34
N THR A 24 -23.06 31.32 -33.38
CA THR A 24 -22.99 31.05 -31.95
C THR A 24 -23.50 29.62 -31.63
N GLY A 25 -24.46 29.08 -32.36
CA GLY A 25 -24.87 27.69 -32.24
C GLY A 25 -23.78 26.69 -32.69
N GLU A 26 -23.01 27.04 -33.74
CA GLU A 26 -21.85 26.24 -34.16
C GLU A 26 -20.75 26.25 -33.13
N TYR A 27 -20.48 27.39 -32.49
CA TYR A 27 -19.52 27.46 -31.38
C TYR A 27 -19.95 26.64 -30.17
N ALA A 28 -21.24 26.71 -29.80
CA ALA A 28 -21.78 25.92 -28.68
C ALA A 28 -21.68 24.41 -28.98
N GLN A 29 -21.97 23.98 -30.20
CA GLN A 29 -21.80 22.58 -30.59
C GLN A 29 -20.33 22.16 -30.57
N SER A 30 -19.42 23.00 -31.05
CA SER A 30 -17.97 22.73 -31.02
C SER A 30 -17.43 22.61 -29.59
N LEU A 31 -17.93 23.40 -28.63
CA LEU A 31 -17.58 23.29 -27.21
C LEU A 31 -18.08 21.97 -26.60
N LEU A 32 -19.31 21.58 -26.93
CA LEU A 32 -19.89 20.31 -26.46
C LEU A 32 -19.11 19.11 -27.04
N ASP A 33 -18.72 19.17 -28.30
CA ASP A 33 -17.92 18.12 -28.94
C ASP A 33 -16.52 18.05 -28.33
N ALA A 34 -15.92 19.19 -27.99
CA ALA A 34 -14.63 19.26 -27.29
C ALA A 34 -14.73 18.67 -25.86
N GLU A 35 -15.80 18.95 -25.13
CA GLU A 35 -16.05 18.37 -23.81
C GLU A 35 -16.23 16.84 -23.89
N ASN A 36 -17.02 16.37 -24.85
CA ASN A 36 -17.22 14.93 -25.10
C ASN A 36 -15.89 14.24 -25.46
N MET A 37 -15.08 14.87 -26.28
CA MET A 37 -13.73 14.37 -26.64
C MET A 37 -12.82 14.33 -25.40
N ALA A 38 -12.80 15.38 -24.58
CA ALA A 38 -12.01 15.42 -23.34
C ALA A 38 -12.43 14.34 -22.35
N ASN A 39 -13.74 14.08 -22.22
CA ASN A 39 -14.27 13.01 -21.39
C ASN A 39 -13.90 11.63 -21.93
N THR A 40 -13.93 11.44 -23.24
CA THR A 40 -13.47 10.20 -23.89
C THR A 40 -11.99 9.95 -23.64
N ILE A 41 -11.15 10.96 -23.89
CA ILE A 41 -9.68 10.88 -23.63
C ILE A 41 -9.42 10.57 -22.15
N ARG A 42 -10.11 11.21 -21.22
CA ARG A 42 -9.98 10.94 -19.78
C ARG A 42 -10.34 9.49 -19.45
N ARG A 43 -11.39 8.97 -20.05
CA ARG A 43 -11.84 7.58 -19.89
C ARG A 43 -10.79 6.59 -20.39
N GLU A 44 -10.26 6.81 -21.59
CA GLU A 44 -9.19 6.00 -22.21
C GLU A 44 -7.90 6.05 -21.39
N MET A 45 -7.50 7.23 -20.92
CA MET A 45 -6.34 7.38 -20.03
C MET A 45 -6.52 6.61 -18.73
N ASN A 46 -7.69 6.64 -18.13
CA ASN A 46 -7.99 5.89 -16.90
C ASN A 46 -7.95 4.38 -17.15
N LEU A 47 -8.46 3.91 -18.28
CA LEU A 47 -8.36 2.50 -18.67
C LEU A 47 -6.92 2.08 -18.90
N PHE A 48 -6.11 2.90 -19.57
CA PHE A 48 -4.69 2.64 -19.79
C PHE A 48 -3.90 2.60 -18.48
N LYS A 49 -4.12 3.58 -17.59
CA LYS A 49 -3.54 3.60 -16.24
C LYS A 49 -3.90 2.32 -15.48
N ARG A 50 -5.19 1.98 -15.42
CA ARG A 50 -5.69 0.77 -14.76
C ARG A 50 -4.97 -0.47 -15.28
N GLN A 51 -4.88 -0.66 -16.59
CA GLN A 51 -4.18 -1.81 -17.19
C GLN A 51 -2.68 -1.80 -16.85
N SER A 52 -2.04 -0.62 -16.85
CA SER A 52 -0.62 -0.47 -16.49
C SER A 52 -0.37 -0.88 -15.04
N TYR A 53 -1.25 -0.54 -14.10
CA TYR A 53 -1.10 -0.91 -12.70
C TYR A 53 -1.33 -2.39 -12.47
N LEU A 54 -2.35 -2.95 -13.09
CA LEU A 54 -2.64 -4.38 -12.98
C LEU A 54 -1.52 -5.25 -13.55
N ARG A 55 -0.81 -4.78 -14.59
CA ARG A 55 0.38 -5.46 -15.13
C ARG A 55 1.56 -5.48 -14.16
N LYS A 56 1.62 -4.58 -13.18
CA LYS A 56 2.65 -4.55 -12.14
C LYS A 56 2.38 -5.54 -11.01
N LEU A 57 1.17 -6.08 -10.92
CA LEU A 57 0.85 -7.17 -10.00
C LEU A 57 1.46 -8.45 -10.56
N TYR A 58 2.68 -8.74 -10.12
CA TYR A 58 3.43 -9.90 -10.55
C TYR A 58 3.91 -10.69 -9.34
N PHE A 59 3.56 -11.96 -9.31
CA PHE A 59 4.19 -12.89 -8.38
C PHE A 59 5.37 -13.56 -9.07
N HIS A 60 6.53 -13.54 -8.43
CA HIS A 60 7.63 -14.35 -8.88
C HIS A 60 7.21 -15.84 -8.88
N PRO A 61 7.61 -16.67 -9.88
CA PRO A 61 7.21 -18.08 -9.94
C PRO A 61 7.42 -18.84 -8.62
N GLY A 62 8.55 -18.62 -7.94
CA GLY A 62 8.82 -19.24 -6.63
C GLY A 62 7.89 -18.77 -5.51
N GLU A 63 7.44 -17.52 -5.52
CA GLU A 63 6.43 -17.02 -4.56
C GLU A 63 5.08 -17.68 -4.80
N ARG A 64 4.73 -17.89 -6.07
CA ARG A 64 3.49 -18.58 -6.45
C ARG A 64 3.48 -20.03 -5.97
N GLU A 65 4.56 -20.76 -6.17
CA GLU A 65 4.70 -22.15 -5.69
C GLU A 65 4.64 -22.21 -4.15
N ALA A 66 5.32 -21.29 -3.47
CA ALA A 66 5.28 -21.19 -2.01
C ALA A 66 3.87 -20.91 -1.50
N LEU A 67 3.13 -19.98 -2.11
CA LEU A 67 1.75 -19.67 -1.76
C LEU A 67 0.82 -20.85 -2.07
N ALA A 68 0.98 -21.51 -3.20
CA ALA A 68 0.22 -22.71 -3.56
C ALA A 68 0.41 -23.84 -2.54
N LYS A 69 1.66 -24.06 -2.11
CA LYS A 69 1.99 -25.05 -1.08
C LYS A 69 1.37 -24.67 0.27
N LEU A 70 1.54 -23.42 0.72
CA LEU A 70 0.94 -22.93 1.97
C LEU A 70 -0.58 -23.10 1.97
N PHE A 71 -1.23 -22.77 0.86
CA PHE A 71 -2.67 -22.92 0.70
C PHE A 71 -3.08 -24.40 0.77
N SER A 72 -2.39 -25.28 0.03
CA SER A 72 -2.64 -26.73 0.07
C SER A 72 -2.45 -27.30 1.47
N ASP A 73 -1.34 -26.96 2.14
CA ASP A 73 -1.05 -27.41 3.49
C ASP A 73 -2.11 -26.91 4.51
N ALA A 74 -2.59 -25.68 4.35
CA ALA A 74 -3.64 -25.12 5.19
C ALA A 74 -5.00 -25.80 4.97
N MET A 75 -5.36 -26.05 3.71
CA MET A 75 -6.65 -26.66 3.37
C MET A 75 -6.72 -28.15 3.70
N ASN A 76 -5.57 -28.84 3.69
CA ASN A 76 -5.47 -30.28 4.03
C ASN A 76 -5.41 -30.55 5.54
N ARG A 77 -5.32 -29.52 6.40
CA ARG A 77 -5.40 -29.72 7.84
C ARG A 77 -6.86 -29.99 8.23
N GLU A 78 -7.08 -31.15 8.81
CA GLU A 78 -8.36 -31.53 9.38
C GLU A 78 -8.87 -30.41 10.33
N ASP A 79 -10.12 -29.97 10.19
CA ASP A 79 -10.78 -28.90 10.96
C ASP A 79 -10.33 -27.45 10.73
N SER A 80 -9.35 -27.16 9.87
CA SER A 80 -8.87 -25.77 9.69
C SER A 80 -9.97 -24.81 9.28
N ALA A 81 -10.78 -25.18 8.29
CA ALA A 81 -11.86 -24.35 7.79
C ALA A 81 -12.97 -24.16 8.85
N GLN A 82 -13.30 -25.21 9.62
CA GLN A 82 -14.31 -25.15 10.67
C GLN A 82 -13.85 -24.28 11.85
N ARG A 83 -12.62 -24.50 12.34
CA ARG A 83 -12.03 -23.71 13.42
C ARG A 83 -11.91 -22.25 13.07
N PHE A 84 -11.46 -21.96 11.84
CA PHE A 84 -11.34 -20.59 11.35
C PHE A 84 -12.71 -19.92 11.23
N SER A 85 -13.69 -20.63 10.65
CA SER A 85 -15.07 -20.17 10.52
C SER A 85 -15.74 -19.87 11.87
N ALA A 86 -15.41 -20.64 12.92
CA ALA A 86 -15.92 -20.43 14.26
C ALA A 86 -15.36 -19.17 14.95
N LEU A 87 -14.17 -18.71 14.53
CA LEU A 87 -13.51 -17.52 15.08
C LEU A 87 -14.02 -16.22 14.43
N ILE A 88 -14.68 -16.30 13.28
CA ILE A 88 -15.11 -15.14 12.53
C ILE A 88 -16.57 -14.83 12.84
N SER A 89 -16.79 -13.73 13.55
CA SER A 89 -18.12 -13.16 13.76
C SER A 89 -18.42 -12.09 12.71
N GLY A 90 -19.61 -12.14 12.13
CA GLY A 90 -20.07 -11.14 11.16
C GLY A 90 -19.96 -11.58 9.71
N LEU A 91 -20.94 -11.17 8.93
CA LEU A 91 -21.09 -11.56 7.51
C LEU A 91 -19.98 -10.96 6.66
N GLU A 92 -19.60 -9.70 6.89
CA GLU A 92 -18.57 -9.01 6.12
C GLU A 92 -17.20 -9.69 6.29
N SER A 93 -16.82 -10.03 7.53
CA SER A 93 -15.57 -10.74 7.80
C SER A 93 -15.55 -12.13 7.16
N ARG A 94 -16.66 -12.86 7.18
CA ARG A 94 -16.78 -14.17 6.52
C ARG A 94 -16.63 -14.06 5.01
N ASN A 95 -17.25 -13.07 4.38
CA ASN A 95 -17.14 -12.82 2.95
C ASN A 95 -15.68 -12.47 2.59
N THR A 96 -15.03 -11.59 3.34
CA THR A 96 -13.62 -11.23 3.13
C THR A 96 -12.70 -12.45 3.18
N VAL A 97 -12.91 -13.33 4.16
CA VAL A 97 -12.11 -14.56 4.28
C VAL A 97 -12.40 -15.53 3.14
N SER A 98 -13.67 -15.69 2.77
CA SER A 98 -14.05 -16.50 1.61
C SER A 98 -13.38 -16.01 0.34
N ASP A 99 -13.36 -14.70 0.12
CA ASP A 99 -12.70 -14.09 -1.04
C ASP A 99 -11.19 -14.33 -1.03
N ILE A 100 -10.55 -14.23 0.15
CA ILE A 100 -9.12 -14.53 0.31
C ILE A 100 -8.83 -16.00 -0.03
N ILE A 101 -9.61 -16.94 0.52
CA ILE A 101 -9.44 -18.39 0.28
C ILE A 101 -9.65 -18.69 -1.21
N HIS A 102 -10.70 -18.14 -1.81
CA HIS A 102 -10.97 -18.32 -3.24
C HIS A 102 -9.83 -17.80 -4.10
N ARG A 103 -9.30 -16.63 -3.78
CA ARG A 103 -8.16 -16.02 -4.47
C ARG A 103 -6.90 -16.88 -4.35
N MET A 104 -6.60 -17.37 -3.16
CA MET A 104 -5.46 -18.26 -2.93
C MET A 104 -5.57 -19.53 -3.79
N GLY A 105 -6.77 -20.10 -3.90
CA GLY A 105 -7.06 -21.21 -4.79
C GLY A 105 -6.80 -20.88 -6.27
N MET A 106 -7.26 -19.73 -6.75
CA MET A 106 -7.02 -19.28 -8.13
C MET A 106 -5.53 -19.04 -8.42
N ILE A 107 -4.77 -18.49 -7.45
CA ILE A 107 -3.32 -18.31 -7.57
C ILE A 107 -2.61 -19.64 -7.64
N ALA A 108 -3.02 -20.61 -6.80
CA ALA A 108 -2.45 -21.95 -6.75
C ALA A 108 -2.69 -22.76 -8.06
N ASP A 109 -3.88 -22.61 -8.66
CA ASP A 109 -4.24 -23.27 -9.93
C ASP A 109 -3.34 -22.87 -11.12
N GLY A 110 -2.75 -21.70 -11.06
CA GLY A 110 -1.76 -21.28 -12.05
C GLY A 110 -2.29 -20.83 -13.40
N ASN A 111 -3.57 -21.06 -13.69
CA ASN A 111 -4.20 -20.86 -15.00
C ASN A 111 -4.85 -19.47 -15.16
N LYS A 112 -4.91 -18.67 -14.09
CA LYS A 112 -5.50 -17.35 -14.08
C LYS A 112 -4.43 -16.26 -14.14
N SER A 113 -4.70 -15.20 -14.87
CA SER A 113 -3.91 -13.98 -14.76
C SER A 113 -4.20 -13.30 -13.41
N LEU A 114 -3.26 -12.50 -12.89
CA LEU A 114 -3.52 -11.76 -11.65
C LEU A 114 -4.68 -10.77 -11.80
N GLN A 115 -4.96 -10.28 -13.01
CA GLN A 115 -6.10 -9.42 -13.29
C GLN A 115 -7.42 -10.14 -13.07
N ASP A 116 -7.47 -11.45 -13.36
CA ASP A 116 -8.68 -12.27 -13.17
C ASP A 116 -8.89 -12.68 -11.71
N VAL A 117 -7.84 -12.60 -10.90
CA VAL A 117 -7.85 -12.96 -9.48
C VAL A 117 -8.46 -11.85 -8.60
N TYR A 118 -8.37 -10.60 -9.05
CA TYR A 118 -8.87 -9.46 -8.30
C TYR A 118 -10.26 -9.03 -8.79
N THR A 119 -11.17 -8.79 -7.86
CA THR A 119 -12.49 -8.23 -8.16
C THR A 119 -12.38 -6.84 -8.77
N GLN A 120 -13.42 -6.39 -9.46
CA GLN A 120 -13.45 -5.04 -10.03
C GLN A 120 -13.20 -3.97 -8.94
N ARG A 121 -13.82 -4.10 -7.77
CA ARG A 121 -13.64 -3.20 -6.63
C ARG A 121 -12.18 -3.11 -6.20
N GLU A 122 -11.48 -4.24 -6.08
CA GLU A 122 -10.08 -4.26 -5.71
C GLU A 122 -9.19 -3.62 -6.79
N GLN A 123 -9.50 -3.86 -8.05
CA GLN A 123 -8.81 -3.20 -9.16
C GLN A 123 -9.00 -1.67 -9.11
N GLU A 124 -10.18 -1.18 -8.77
CA GLU A 124 -10.46 0.24 -8.57
C GLU A 124 -9.69 0.81 -7.37
N GLU A 125 -9.57 0.05 -6.28
CA GLU A 125 -8.73 0.44 -5.13
C GLU A 125 -7.24 0.52 -5.48
N PHE A 126 -6.71 -0.37 -6.33
CA PHE A 126 -5.34 -0.27 -6.83
C PHE A 126 -5.12 1.01 -7.65
N VAL A 127 -6.07 1.37 -8.50
CA VAL A 127 -6.00 2.63 -9.26
C VAL A 127 -6.02 3.82 -8.30
N ARG A 128 -6.94 3.83 -7.35
CA ARG A 128 -7.05 4.87 -6.33
C ARG A 128 -5.77 5.00 -5.51
N MET A 129 -5.23 3.89 -5.02
CA MET A 129 -3.96 3.88 -4.28
C MET A 129 -2.82 4.50 -5.10
N ASN A 130 -2.73 4.19 -6.39
CA ASN A 130 -1.70 4.79 -7.20
C ASN A 130 -1.93 6.29 -7.45
N ASP A 131 -3.16 6.73 -7.69
CA ASP A 131 -3.48 8.12 -7.97
C ASP A 131 -3.42 9.00 -6.71
N GLU A 132 -3.81 8.48 -5.56
CA GLU A 132 -3.87 9.22 -4.29
C GLU A 132 -2.59 9.08 -3.45
N PHE A 133 -1.79 8.05 -3.67
CA PHE A 133 -0.59 7.77 -2.89
C PHE A 133 0.67 7.75 -3.76
N SER A 134 0.86 6.72 -4.60
CA SER A 134 2.13 6.50 -5.29
C SER A 134 2.55 7.66 -6.18
N SER A 135 1.59 8.30 -6.86
CA SER A 135 1.86 9.45 -7.73
C SER A 135 2.17 10.74 -6.97
N LYS A 136 1.90 10.78 -5.66
CA LYS A 136 2.14 11.94 -4.80
C LYS A 136 3.45 11.85 -4.02
N ILE A 137 4.18 10.75 -4.16
CA ILE A 137 5.53 10.63 -3.61
C ILE A 137 6.46 11.48 -4.48
N VAL A 138 7.10 12.48 -3.86
CA VAL A 138 7.97 13.42 -4.54
C VAL A 138 9.42 13.12 -4.21
N LYS A 139 10.24 12.90 -5.22
CA LYS A 139 11.70 12.89 -5.08
C LYS A 139 12.21 14.32 -5.03
N LEU A 140 12.71 14.76 -3.89
CA LEU A 140 13.28 16.10 -3.72
C LEU A 140 14.75 16.16 -4.14
N ASN A 141 15.51 15.10 -3.83
CA ASN A 141 16.88 14.85 -4.33
C ASN A 141 17.20 13.35 -4.24
N ASP A 142 18.45 12.94 -4.46
CA ASP A 142 18.82 11.52 -4.49
C ASP A 142 18.65 10.80 -3.15
N ASN A 143 18.69 11.52 -2.04
CA ASN A 143 18.59 11.00 -0.68
C ASN A 143 17.45 11.62 0.11
N LEU A 144 16.41 12.14 -0.57
CA LEU A 144 15.28 12.77 0.10
C LEU A 144 14.00 12.63 -0.71
N TYR A 145 13.02 11.99 -0.11
CA TYR A 145 11.69 11.77 -0.65
C TYR A 145 10.65 12.33 0.33
N TYR A 146 9.54 12.79 -0.20
CA TYR A 146 8.47 13.41 0.56
C TYR A 146 7.10 12.85 0.18
N TYR A 147 6.29 12.61 1.17
CA TYR A 147 4.87 12.31 1.02
C TYR A 147 4.08 12.82 2.23
N ASN A 148 3.08 13.65 2.00
CA ASN A 148 2.05 14.05 2.96
C ASN A 148 2.58 14.44 4.36
N GLY A 149 3.64 15.25 4.43
CA GLY A 149 4.27 15.70 5.68
C GLY A 149 5.39 14.81 6.19
N TYR A 150 5.61 13.63 5.61
CA TYR A 150 6.68 12.71 5.99
C TYR A 150 7.86 12.81 5.02
N TYR A 151 9.06 12.67 5.56
CA TYR A 151 10.31 12.64 4.81
C TYR A 151 11.03 11.32 5.04
N LEU A 152 11.51 10.70 3.96
CA LEU A 152 12.37 9.51 4.01
C LEU A 152 13.65 9.75 3.21
N PRO A 153 14.81 9.24 3.68
CA PRO A 153 16.07 9.35 2.93
C PRO A 153 16.13 8.39 1.74
N VAL A 154 15.18 7.46 1.65
CA VAL A 154 15.07 6.44 0.60
C VAL A 154 13.65 6.40 0.05
N ASN A 155 13.47 5.94 -1.20
CA ASN A 155 12.15 5.78 -1.79
C ASN A 155 11.47 4.48 -1.31
N GLN A 156 11.08 4.46 -0.04
CA GLN A 156 10.46 3.32 0.63
C GLN A 156 9.16 3.71 1.36
N PHE A 157 8.36 4.55 0.70
CA PHE A 157 7.01 4.79 1.19
C PHE A 157 6.15 3.56 0.91
N ASP A 158 5.84 2.78 1.96
CA ASP A 158 4.98 1.62 1.88
C ASP A 158 3.50 2.03 1.94
N SER A 159 2.70 1.49 1.01
CA SER A 159 1.26 1.79 0.97
C SER A 159 0.51 1.28 2.18
N SER A 160 0.96 0.19 2.79
CA SER A 160 0.35 -0.35 4.01
C SER A 160 0.53 0.61 5.18
N VAL A 161 1.69 1.28 5.25
CA VAL A 161 2.02 2.26 6.30
C VAL A 161 1.31 3.59 6.04
N PHE A 162 1.54 4.20 4.86
CA PHE A 162 1.18 5.61 4.65
C PHE A 162 -0.19 5.83 4.00
N PHE A 163 -0.74 4.83 3.31
CA PHE A 163 -2.04 4.94 2.65
C PHE A 163 -3.14 4.25 3.44
N THR A 164 -2.99 2.95 3.75
CA THR A 164 -4.00 2.21 4.51
C THR A 164 -3.79 2.25 6.02
N ARG A 165 -2.61 2.70 6.50
CA ARG A 165 -2.21 2.81 7.90
C ARG A 165 -2.46 1.52 8.68
N TYR A 166 -2.28 0.36 8.02
CA TYR A 166 -2.61 -0.98 8.53
C TYR A 166 -4.03 -1.10 9.07
N GLY A 167 -4.94 -0.21 8.71
CA GLY A 167 -6.29 -0.14 9.27
C GLY A 167 -6.34 0.28 10.74
N ILE A 168 -5.24 0.77 11.32
CA ILE A 168 -5.14 1.17 12.75
C ILE A 168 -6.19 2.24 13.09
N ASP A 169 -6.44 3.16 12.17
CA ASP A 169 -7.43 4.24 12.37
C ASP A 169 -8.88 3.73 12.57
N LYS A 170 -9.14 2.45 12.28
CA LYS A 170 -10.44 1.80 12.50
C LYS A 170 -10.57 1.16 13.89
N LEU A 171 -9.49 1.15 14.68
CA LEU A 171 -9.50 0.55 16.00
C LEU A 171 -10.24 1.46 17.00
N THR A 172 -11.26 0.93 17.65
CA THR A 172 -12.05 1.66 18.67
C THR A 172 -11.28 1.92 19.96
N THR A 173 -10.16 1.21 20.15
CA THR A 173 -9.30 1.31 21.32
C THR A 173 -8.04 2.14 21.10
N LEU A 174 -7.93 2.84 19.98
CA LEU A 174 -6.71 3.56 19.58
C LEU A 174 -6.31 4.61 20.63
N ASP A 175 -7.26 5.31 21.22
CA ASP A 175 -7.00 6.32 22.26
C ASP A 175 -6.28 5.74 23.49
N SER A 176 -6.44 4.44 23.76
CA SER A 176 -5.76 3.78 24.87
C SER A 176 -4.24 3.69 24.71
N VAL A 177 -3.74 3.88 23.47
CA VAL A 177 -2.32 3.86 23.16
C VAL A 177 -1.62 5.20 23.42
N ARG A 178 -2.37 6.30 23.52
CA ARG A 178 -1.83 7.67 23.65
C ARG A 178 -0.76 7.81 24.73
N ASN A 179 -0.94 7.17 25.87
CA ASN A 179 -0.02 7.22 27.01
C ASN A 179 0.80 5.91 27.18
N LYS A 180 1.01 5.16 26.12
CA LYS A 180 1.78 3.91 26.12
C LYS A 180 3.04 4.03 25.32
N HIS A 181 4.12 3.37 25.77
CA HIS A 181 5.28 3.12 24.94
C HIS A 181 4.92 2.10 23.85
N ILE A 182 5.51 2.26 22.67
CA ILE A 182 5.37 1.34 21.56
C ILE A 182 6.70 0.64 21.31
N ILE A 183 6.67 -0.64 21.01
CA ILE A 183 7.81 -1.41 20.54
C ILE A 183 7.56 -1.71 19.06
N ASP A 184 8.46 -1.23 18.21
CA ASP A 184 8.52 -1.52 16.79
C ASP A 184 9.63 -2.55 16.54
N ALA A 185 9.26 -3.75 16.15
CA ALA A 185 10.16 -4.89 15.99
C ALA A 185 10.51 -5.10 14.53
N GLY A 186 11.71 -4.71 14.12
CA GLY A 186 12.14 -4.69 12.73
C GLY A 186 11.80 -3.36 12.08
N GLY A 187 12.53 -2.31 12.47
CA GLY A 187 12.23 -0.94 12.06
C GLY A 187 12.56 -0.58 10.62
N TYR A 188 13.36 -1.39 9.94
CA TYR A 188 13.78 -1.25 8.54
C TYR A 188 14.25 0.18 8.19
N VAL A 189 13.37 1.04 7.67
CA VAL A 189 13.66 2.45 7.34
C VAL A 189 13.02 3.45 8.31
N GLY A 190 12.29 2.96 9.32
CA GLY A 190 11.60 3.78 10.32
C GLY A 190 10.23 4.31 9.89
N ASP A 191 9.67 3.81 8.83
CA ASP A 191 8.38 4.23 8.27
C ASP A 191 7.21 3.93 9.22
N THR A 192 7.17 2.74 9.84
CA THR A 192 6.20 2.40 10.88
C THR A 192 6.33 3.27 12.12
N ALA A 193 7.55 3.58 12.54
CA ALA A 193 7.79 4.47 13.66
C ALA A 193 7.27 5.90 13.38
N LEU A 194 7.42 6.41 12.14
CA LEU A 194 6.81 7.67 11.74
C LEU A 194 5.28 7.64 11.90
N LEU A 195 4.64 6.58 11.44
CA LEU A 195 3.21 6.40 11.61
C LEU A 195 2.82 6.39 13.08
N PHE A 196 3.52 5.59 13.90
CA PHE A 196 3.23 5.43 15.32
C PHE A 196 3.46 6.70 16.14
N SER A 197 4.33 7.60 15.70
CA SER A 197 4.58 8.87 16.38
C SER A 197 3.32 9.74 16.51
N SER A 198 2.35 9.54 15.62
CA SER A 198 1.07 10.25 15.68
C SER A 198 0.08 9.65 16.70
N TYR A 199 0.32 8.43 17.20
CA TYR A 199 -0.62 7.72 18.09
C TYR A 199 -0.22 7.75 19.55
N THR A 200 1.03 8.06 19.90
CA THR A 200 1.50 8.08 21.28
C THR A 200 2.30 9.32 21.63
N ASP A 201 2.14 9.81 22.86
CA ASP A 201 2.98 10.85 23.46
C ASP A 201 4.17 10.25 24.23
N LYS A 202 4.35 8.93 24.19
CA LYS A 202 5.45 8.20 24.82
C LYS A 202 6.46 7.74 23.77
N ASN A 203 7.55 7.14 24.24
CA ASN A 203 8.61 6.68 23.34
C ASN A 203 8.19 5.47 22.51
N ILE A 204 8.67 5.47 21.28
CA ILE A 204 8.61 4.35 20.34
C ILE A 204 10.02 3.76 20.27
N HIS A 205 10.18 2.55 20.77
CA HIS A 205 11.45 1.84 20.76
C HIS A 205 11.55 1.01 19.48
N VAL A 206 12.38 1.44 18.53
CA VAL A 206 12.54 0.82 17.22
C VAL A 206 13.74 -0.11 17.24
N PHE A 207 13.49 -1.41 17.18
CA PHE A 207 14.51 -2.43 17.14
C PHE A 207 14.88 -2.77 15.71
N GLU A 208 16.14 -2.60 15.35
CA GLU A 208 16.66 -2.96 14.03
C GLU A 208 18.09 -3.52 14.19
N ALA A 209 18.33 -4.69 13.60
CA ALA A 209 19.59 -5.39 13.72
C ALA A 209 20.63 -4.96 12.67
N SER A 210 20.16 -4.57 11.48
CA SER A 210 21.01 -4.14 10.38
C SER A 210 21.63 -2.77 10.65
N PRO A 211 22.95 -2.61 10.68
CA PRO A 211 23.58 -1.31 10.87
C PRO A 211 23.19 -0.30 9.77
N SER A 212 23.12 -0.75 8.52
CA SER A 212 22.75 0.11 7.39
C SER A 212 21.31 0.62 7.49
N ASN A 213 20.37 -0.24 7.91
CA ASN A 213 18.99 0.18 8.14
C ASN A 213 18.88 1.10 9.36
N MET A 214 19.66 0.83 10.40
CA MET A 214 19.72 1.70 11.59
C MET A 214 20.18 3.12 11.25
N ASP A 215 21.12 3.28 10.33
CA ASP A 215 21.56 4.60 9.86
C ASP A 215 20.44 5.31 9.07
N ILE A 216 19.67 4.57 8.28
CA ILE A 216 18.48 5.09 7.61
C ILE A 216 17.42 5.54 8.63
N ILE A 217 17.16 4.73 9.68
CA ILE A 217 16.23 5.10 10.76
C ILE A 217 16.64 6.39 11.45
N ARG A 218 17.93 6.54 11.80
CA ARG A 218 18.44 7.77 12.43
C ARG A 218 18.22 9.00 11.54
N GLU A 219 18.48 8.85 10.25
CA GLU A 219 18.26 9.93 9.30
C GLU A 219 16.76 10.21 9.12
N THR A 220 15.91 9.19 9.10
CA THR A 220 14.44 9.34 9.09
C THR A 220 13.95 10.15 10.29
N ILE A 221 14.42 9.83 11.50
CA ILE A 221 14.10 10.58 12.73
C ILE A 221 14.53 12.04 12.60
N ARG A 222 15.75 12.28 12.14
CA ARG A 222 16.32 13.63 11.98
C ARG A 222 15.50 14.48 10.99
N LEU A 223 15.14 13.90 9.84
CA LEU A 223 14.39 14.57 8.78
C LEU A 223 12.97 14.97 9.21
N ASN A 224 12.37 14.21 10.11
CA ASN A 224 11.00 14.43 10.58
C ASN A 224 10.93 15.15 11.95
N HIS A 225 12.08 15.53 12.53
CA HIS A 225 12.18 16.24 13.82
C HIS A 225 11.40 15.54 14.95
N LEU A 226 11.55 14.22 15.08
CA LEU A 226 10.81 13.42 16.06
C LEU A 226 11.68 13.09 17.28
N ASP A 227 11.22 13.50 18.46
CA ASP A 227 11.94 13.33 19.72
C ASP A 227 11.54 12.05 20.46
N ASN A 228 10.43 11.46 20.11
CA ASN A 228 9.87 10.30 20.82
C ASN A 228 10.21 8.95 20.18
N ILE A 229 11.04 8.91 19.14
CA ILE A 229 11.53 7.67 18.54
C ILE A 229 12.93 7.35 19.10
N VAL A 230 13.05 6.17 19.71
CA VAL A 230 14.30 5.67 20.32
C VAL A 230 14.84 4.50 19.49
N PRO A 231 15.87 4.70 18.65
CA PRO A 231 16.44 3.63 17.86
C PRO A 231 17.30 2.70 18.72
N VAL A 232 17.10 1.38 18.58
CA VAL A 232 17.81 0.34 19.33
C VAL A 232 18.47 -0.63 18.34
N SER A 233 19.81 -0.57 18.23
CA SER A 233 20.59 -1.45 17.32
C SER A 233 20.67 -2.87 17.87
N LYS A 234 19.57 -3.59 17.91
CA LYS A 234 19.49 -4.98 18.39
C LYS A 234 18.37 -5.72 17.67
N ALA A 235 18.58 -7.03 17.48
CA ALA A 235 17.48 -7.93 17.16
C ALA A 235 16.71 -8.29 18.44
N LEU A 236 15.41 -8.56 18.30
CA LEU A 236 14.62 -9.18 19.35
C LEU A 236 14.67 -10.70 19.19
N GLY A 237 14.83 -11.41 20.29
CA GLY A 237 14.92 -12.87 20.33
C GLY A 237 14.45 -13.43 21.67
N GLU A 238 14.27 -14.76 21.71
CA GLU A 238 13.84 -15.46 22.91
C GLU A 238 14.81 -15.32 24.08
N LYS A 239 16.10 -15.23 23.80
CA LYS A 239 17.18 -15.19 24.80
C LYS A 239 18.16 -14.06 24.47
N SER A 240 18.72 -13.47 25.53
CA SER A 240 19.84 -12.53 25.38
C SER A 240 21.10 -13.27 24.88
N GLY A 241 21.76 -12.70 23.90
CA GLY A 241 22.98 -13.29 23.33
C GLY A 241 23.44 -12.55 22.07
N THR A 242 24.36 -13.19 21.36
CA THR A 242 24.83 -12.75 20.03
C THR A 242 24.38 -13.79 19.00
N ALA A 243 23.90 -13.34 17.86
CA ALA A 243 23.52 -14.20 16.76
C ALA A 243 24.05 -13.62 15.45
N THR A 244 24.42 -14.50 14.53
CA THR A 244 24.70 -14.12 13.15
C THR A 244 23.39 -14.03 12.42
N PHE A 245 23.19 -12.98 11.60
CA PHE A 245 22.03 -12.90 10.75
C PHE A 245 22.44 -12.74 9.29
N SER A 246 21.64 -13.32 8.43
CA SER A 246 21.85 -13.29 6.99
C SER A 246 21.24 -12.03 6.42
N LEU A 247 22.00 -11.33 5.58
CA LEU A 247 21.50 -10.21 4.78
C LEU A 247 20.73 -10.78 3.60
N GLY A 248 19.45 -10.45 3.48
CA GLY A 248 18.66 -10.79 2.32
C GLY A 248 19.01 -9.91 1.11
N GLU A 249 18.68 -10.36 -0.08
CA GLU A 249 18.83 -9.56 -1.33
C GLU A 249 18.15 -8.19 -1.25
N ARG A 250 17.13 -8.08 -0.42
CA ARG A 250 16.48 -6.80 -0.05
C ARG A 250 16.76 -6.57 1.43
N ASN A 251 17.22 -5.37 1.77
CA ASN A 251 17.50 -4.98 3.16
C ASN A 251 16.33 -5.19 4.14
N SER A 252 15.10 -5.33 3.64
CA SER A 252 13.91 -5.66 4.42
C SER A 252 13.75 -7.16 4.72
N CYS A 253 14.57 -8.04 4.12
CA CYS A 253 14.46 -9.50 4.24
C CYS A 253 15.56 -10.13 5.10
N ASN A 254 16.21 -9.35 5.96
CA ASN A 254 17.23 -9.83 6.89
C ASN A 254 16.61 -10.83 7.87
N SER A 255 17.30 -11.94 8.18
CA SER A 255 16.76 -13.01 9.02
C SER A 255 17.86 -13.61 9.92
N LEU A 256 17.47 -13.98 11.15
CA LEU A 256 18.29 -14.80 12.05
C LEU A 256 18.27 -16.30 11.68
N VAL A 257 17.38 -16.69 10.76
CA VAL A 257 17.20 -18.09 10.33
C VAL A 257 17.62 -18.19 8.87
N GLU A 258 18.54 -19.11 8.58
CA GLU A 258 18.86 -19.46 7.20
C GLU A 258 17.60 -19.92 6.46
N ARG A 259 17.31 -19.30 5.32
CA ARG A 259 16.21 -19.70 4.45
C ARG A 259 16.77 -20.54 3.31
N PRO A 260 16.39 -21.84 3.21
CA PRO A 260 16.80 -22.68 2.08
C PRO A 260 16.37 -22.05 0.75
N GLY A 261 17.31 -21.94 -0.19
CA GLY A 261 17.04 -21.41 -1.53
C GLY A 261 17.36 -19.93 -1.74
N TYR A 262 17.82 -19.23 -0.70
CA TYR A 262 18.40 -17.89 -0.86
C TYR A 262 19.93 -17.99 -0.95
N ASN A 263 20.51 -17.45 -2.02
CA ASN A 263 21.95 -17.22 -2.09
C ASN A 263 22.27 -16.02 -1.21
N TYR A 264 22.94 -16.26 -0.10
CA TYR A 264 23.49 -15.21 0.73
C TYR A 264 24.85 -14.80 0.17
N PRO A 265 25.11 -13.54 -0.17
CA PRO A 265 26.46 -13.11 -0.48
C PRO A 265 27.32 -13.26 0.77
N ASP A 266 28.54 -13.83 0.60
CA ASP A 266 29.59 -13.93 1.62
C ASP A 266 30.02 -12.56 2.15
#